data_592f3cbdd07d0b1ac9262f2ce76c6290
#
_entry.id   592f3cbdd07d0b1ac9262f2ce76c6290
#
_cell.length_a   1.000
_cell.length_b   1.000
_cell.length_c   1.000
_cell.angle_alpha   90.00
_cell.angle_beta   90.00
_cell.angle_gamma   90.00
#
_symmetry.space_group_name_H-M   'P 1'
#
loop_
_entity.id
_entity.type
_entity.pdbx_description
1 polymer ?
#
loop_
_entity_poly.entity_id
_entity_poly.type
_entity_poly.pdbx_seq_one_letter_code
_entity_poly.pdbx_strand_id
1 'polypeptide(L)'
;MISESIKVSILVITYNHKNYLEKCLESILVQKTTFPFEILIHDDVSTDGTTEIVKRYVALYPDKVRCILEEKNVYSQGISPTLLLIPLIRGQYVAFCEGDDFWSDPFKLQKQVDFLDTHPDYVACCHQVTKHNLYKHEDTLFTGRYNDSDVTTEEMIAWDKDDQYIHLNSMLHRRSILDHLPEYITMKNRPVGDMPYYVYLTICGKVRFFAKSMSVYNFGIPGSWIARGKNYQDYRSHVARTNGWIHLYNVIDRCTGYKYHSCIVENRRRYEKQKLKIWIRWHVPLVVPIYKRMKRIFGRGGDVVSPLFRYEILLF
;
A
#
# COMPACT_ATOMS: atom_id res chain seq x y z
N MET A 1 -39.51 -2.45 -9.58
CA MET A 1 -38.42 -3.32 -9.10
C MET A 1 -37.63 -2.52 -8.10
N ILE A 2 -37.55 -2.96 -6.85
CA ILE A 2 -36.69 -2.33 -5.84
C ILE A 2 -35.26 -2.59 -6.31
N SER A 3 -34.54 -1.53 -6.71
CA SER A 3 -33.11 -1.65 -7.03
C SER A 3 -32.42 -2.21 -5.80
N GLU A 4 -31.87 -3.42 -5.87
CA GLU A 4 -31.05 -3.95 -4.78
C GLU A 4 -29.91 -2.96 -4.51
N SER A 5 -29.72 -2.62 -3.23
CA SER A 5 -28.68 -1.67 -2.84
C SER A 5 -27.30 -2.29 -3.10
N ILE A 6 -26.39 -1.51 -3.68
CA ILE A 6 -25.02 -1.94 -3.95
C ILE A 6 -24.35 -2.43 -2.64
N LYS A 7 -23.86 -3.66 -2.63
CA LYS A 7 -23.21 -4.25 -1.45
C LYS A 7 -21.73 -3.87 -1.37
N VAL A 8 -21.02 -3.88 -2.51
CA VAL A 8 -19.57 -3.60 -2.58
C VAL A 8 -19.29 -2.57 -3.67
N SER A 9 -18.53 -1.52 -3.33
CA SER A 9 -17.88 -0.64 -4.31
C SER A 9 -16.41 -1.04 -4.43
N ILE A 10 -15.97 -1.34 -5.66
CA ILE A 10 -14.58 -1.71 -5.97
C ILE A 10 -13.87 -0.50 -6.54
N LEU A 11 -12.80 -0.06 -5.89
CA LEU A 11 -12.00 1.09 -6.30
C LEU A 11 -10.84 0.61 -7.18
N VAL A 12 -10.77 1.12 -8.40
CA VAL A 12 -9.71 0.83 -9.37
C VAL A 12 -8.97 2.13 -9.68
N ILE A 13 -7.73 2.25 -9.21
CA ILE A 13 -6.86 3.38 -9.53
C ILE A 13 -5.97 2.97 -10.69
N THR A 14 -5.90 3.83 -11.72
CA THR A 14 -5.09 3.54 -12.91
C THR A 14 -4.32 4.76 -13.39
N TYR A 15 -3.12 4.53 -13.90
CA TYR A 15 -2.28 5.51 -14.61
C TYR A 15 -1.27 4.79 -15.50
N ASN A 16 -1.46 4.87 -16.82
CA ASN A 16 -0.63 4.19 -17.82
C ASN A 16 -0.56 2.67 -17.61
N HIS A 17 -1.71 2.02 -17.47
CA HIS A 17 -1.87 0.58 -17.27
C HIS A 17 -2.53 -0.12 -18.47
N LYS A 18 -2.35 0.39 -19.70
CA LYS A 18 -2.98 -0.14 -20.93
C LYS A 18 -2.87 -1.66 -21.07
N ASN A 19 -1.70 -2.21 -20.76
CA ASN A 19 -1.42 -3.64 -20.95
C ASN A 19 -2.01 -4.54 -19.84
N TYR A 20 -2.56 -3.96 -18.78
CA TYR A 20 -2.99 -4.67 -17.57
C TYR A 20 -4.47 -4.44 -17.23
N LEU A 21 -4.99 -3.23 -17.51
CA LEU A 21 -6.30 -2.79 -17.04
C LEU A 21 -7.45 -3.69 -17.51
N GLU A 22 -7.42 -4.23 -18.73
CA GLU A 22 -8.47 -5.15 -19.19
C GLU A 22 -8.53 -6.40 -18.31
N LYS A 23 -7.37 -7.01 -18.02
CA LYS A 23 -7.29 -8.18 -17.14
C LYS A 23 -7.77 -7.85 -15.73
N CYS A 24 -7.44 -6.69 -15.22
CA CYS A 24 -7.94 -6.18 -13.94
C CYS A 24 -9.49 -6.16 -13.94
N LEU A 25 -10.09 -5.43 -14.87
CA LEU A 25 -11.55 -5.23 -14.94
C LEU A 25 -12.30 -6.54 -15.18
N GLU A 26 -11.81 -7.40 -16.06
CA GLU A 26 -12.40 -8.72 -16.33
C GLU A 26 -12.36 -9.60 -15.08
N SER A 27 -11.25 -9.60 -14.34
CA SER A 27 -11.12 -10.36 -13.09
C SER A 27 -12.12 -9.94 -12.01
N ILE A 28 -12.56 -8.69 -12.04
CA ILE A 28 -13.60 -8.15 -11.17
C ILE A 28 -15.00 -8.53 -11.72
N LEU A 29 -15.22 -8.37 -13.01
CA LEU A 29 -16.52 -8.64 -13.64
C LEU A 29 -16.95 -10.09 -13.56
N VAL A 30 -16.00 -11.04 -13.52
CA VAL A 30 -16.30 -12.49 -13.38
C VAL A 30 -16.56 -12.93 -11.94
N GLN A 31 -16.52 -12.02 -10.95
CA GLN A 31 -16.80 -12.35 -9.56
C GLN A 31 -18.23 -12.92 -9.40
N LYS A 32 -18.30 -14.05 -8.71
CA LYS A 32 -19.54 -14.77 -8.40
C LYS A 32 -20.02 -14.33 -7.01
N THR A 33 -21.08 -13.53 -7.00
CA THR A 33 -21.67 -12.98 -5.76
C THR A 33 -23.18 -13.14 -5.76
N THR A 34 -23.76 -13.27 -4.58
CA THR A 34 -25.22 -13.24 -4.35
C THR A 34 -25.76 -11.83 -4.15
N PHE A 35 -24.93 -10.82 -4.32
CA PHE A 35 -25.24 -9.40 -4.12
C PHE A 35 -24.69 -8.57 -5.29
N PRO A 36 -25.27 -7.38 -5.55
CA PRO A 36 -24.75 -6.47 -6.57
C PRO A 36 -23.51 -5.72 -6.06
N PHE A 37 -22.59 -5.43 -7.00
CA PHE A 37 -21.41 -4.61 -6.79
C PHE A 37 -21.21 -3.61 -7.93
N GLU A 38 -20.47 -2.53 -7.67
CA GLU A 38 -20.06 -1.54 -8.66
C GLU A 38 -18.54 -1.42 -8.73
N ILE A 39 -18.05 -0.91 -9.85
CA ILE A 39 -16.64 -0.60 -10.10
C ILE A 39 -16.51 0.91 -10.27
N LEU A 40 -15.66 1.54 -9.47
CA LEU A 40 -15.34 2.95 -9.54
C LEU A 40 -13.89 3.09 -10.01
N ILE A 41 -13.71 3.59 -11.24
CA ILE A 41 -12.38 3.74 -11.85
C ILE A 41 -11.93 5.19 -11.71
N HIS A 42 -10.68 5.40 -11.30
CA HIS A 42 -10.03 6.70 -11.37
C HIS A 42 -8.84 6.61 -12.32
N ASP A 43 -8.88 7.36 -13.40
CA ASP A 43 -7.76 7.50 -14.35
C ASP A 43 -7.09 8.86 -14.16
N ASP A 44 -5.81 8.83 -13.77
CA ASP A 44 -5.03 10.01 -13.40
C ASP A 44 -4.26 10.60 -14.61
N VAL A 45 -4.99 10.84 -15.72
CA VAL A 45 -4.47 11.39 -16.99
C VAL A 45 -3.51 10.43 -17.68
N SER A 46 -3.95 9.23 -17.97
CA SER A 46 -3.16 8.28 -18.75
C SER A 46 -2.92 8.74 -20.19
N THR A 47 -1.76 8.42 -20.74
CA THR A 47 -1.31 8.82 -22.08
C THR A 47 -0.99 7.65 -23.01
N ASP A 48 -1.17 6.42 -22.53
CA ASP A 48 -0.78 5.19 -23.23
C ASP A 48 -1.94 4.45 -23.91
N GLY A 49 -3.18 4.95 -23.78
CA GLY A 49 -4.40 4.30 -24.25
C GLY A 49 -5.24 3.64 -23.13
N THR A 50 -4.84 3.80 -21.87
CA THR A 50 -5.62 3.35 -20.69
C THR A 50 -7.00 4.01 -20.64
N THR A 51 -7.08 5.32 -20.89
CA THR A 51 -8.34 6.09 -20.86
C THR A 51 -9.38 5.56 -21.84
N GLU A 52 -8.96 5.11 -23.02
CA GLU A 52 -9.83 4.51 -24.04
C GLU A 52 -10.42 3.19 -23.55
N ILE A 53 -9.64 2.39 -22.82
CA ILE A 53 -10.12 1.16 -22.16
C ILE A 53 -11.17 1.53 -21.12
N VAL A 54 -10.92 2.51 -20.24
CA VAL A 54 -11.87 2.96 -19.23
C VAL A 54 -13.20 3.37 -19.88
N LYS A 55 -13.17 4.23 -20.90
CA LYS A 55 -14.36 4.69 -21.63
C LYS A 55 -15.14 3.53 -22.24
N ARG A 56 -14.44 2.54 -22.82
CA ARG A 56 -15.07 1.35 -23.39
C ARG A 56 -15.79 0.52 -22.33
N TYR A 57 -15.19 0.28 -21.15
CA TYR A 57 -15.83 -0.49 -20.08
C TYR A 57 -17.01 0.26 -19.45
N VAL A 58 -16.95 1.57 -19.30
CA VAL A 58 -18.11 2.38 -18.89
C VAL A 58 -19.27 2.26 -19.88
N ALA A 59 -18.99 2.28 -21.19
CA ALA A 59 -20.02 2.13 -22.23
C ALA A 59 -20.60 0.69 -22.27
N LEU A 60 -19.77 -0.33 -22.04
CA LEU A 60 -20.23 -1.73 -22.03
C LEU A 60 -21.02 -2.11 -20.77
N TYR A 61 -20.73 -1.48 -19.64
CA TYR A 61 -21.33 -1.82 -18.34
C TYR A 61 -21.82 -0.56 -17.60
N PRO A 62 -22.73 0.24 -18.19
CA PRO A 62 -23.12 1.56 -17.65
C PRO A 62 -23.78 1.50 -16.27
N ASP A 63 -24.43 0.38 -15.94
CA ASP A 63 -25.07 0.19 -14.63
C ASP A 63 -24.10 -0.28 -13.54
N LYS A 64 -22.89 -0.73 -13.92
CA LYS A 64 -21.93 -1.33 -13.01
C LYS A 64 -20.62 -0.57 -12.92
N VAL A 65 -20.17 0.10 -13.98
CA VAL A 65 -18.88 0.78 -14.06
C VAL A 65 -19.08 2.29 -14.16
N ARG A 66 -18.45 3.02 -13.25
CA ARG A 66 -18.38 4.50 -13.27
C ARG A 66 -16.93 4.94 -13.18
N CYS A 67 -16.59 6.13 -13.70
CA CYS A 67 -15.23 6.62 -13.65
C CYS A 67 -15.12 8.10 -13.32
N ILE A 68 -13.95 8.48 -12.83
CA ILE A 68 -13.39 9.84 -12.87
C ILE A 68 -12.25 9.80 -13.88
N LEU A 69 -12.29 10.71 -14.86
CA LEU A 69 -11.19 10.95 -15.78
C LEU A 69 -10.64 12.34 -15.44
N GLU A 70 -9.42 12.39 -14.91
CA GLU A 70 -8.83 13.67 -14.51
C GLU A 70 -8.32 14.47 -15.70
N GLU A 71 -8.33 15.80 -15.57
CA GLU A 71 -7.70 16.73 -16.52
C GLU A 71 -6.23 17.02 -16.17
N LYS A 72 -5.87 16.84 -14.91
CA LYS A 72 -4.50 17.06 -14.37
C LYS A 72 -4.14 15.91 -13.44
N ASN A 73 -2.91 15.43 -13.56
CA ASN A 73 -2.42 14.35 -12.72
C ASN A 73 -2.40 14.77 -11.24
N VAL A 74 -3.38 14.27 -10.47
CA VAL A 74 -3.61 14.66 -9.07
C VAL A 74 -2.59 14.01 -8.13
N TYR A 75 -2.12 12.80 -8.46
CA TYR A 75 -1.09 12.14 -7.69
C TYR A 75 0.23 12.93 -7.68
N SER A 76 0.60 13.53 -8.80
CA SER A 76 1.78 14.41 -8.90
C SER A 76 1.67 15.67 -8.04
N GLN A 77 0.44 16.06 -7.68
CA GLN A 77 0.12 17.19 -6.79
C GLN A 77 0.06 16.75 -5.30
N GLY A 78 0.42 15.50 -5.00
CA GLY A 78 0.41 14.95 -3.64
C GLY A 78 -0.99 14.58 -3.14
N ILE A 79 -1.99 14.50 -4.01
CA ILE A 79 -3.36 14.10 -3.68
C ILE A 79 -3.50 12.59 -3.94
N SER A 80 -4.12 11.88 -3.00
CA SER A 80 -4.42 10.46 -3.19
C SER A 80 -5.68 10.30 -4.06
N PRO A 81 -5.59 9.62 -5.22
CA PRO A 81 -6.74 9.36 -6.09
C PRO A 81 -7.87 8.62 -5.37
N THR A 82 -7.55 7.74 -4.44
CA THR A 82 -8.54 7.00 -3.63
C THR A 82 -9.49 7.93 -2.90
N LEU A 83 -9.01 9.07 -2.37
CA LEU A 83 -9.84 10.02 -1.62
C LEU A 83 -10.90 10.67 -2.51
N LEU A 84 -10.64 10.83 -3.80
CA LEU A 84 -11.58 11.43 -4.76
C LEU A 84 -12.72 10.47 -5.12
N LEU A 85 -12.52 9.16 -4.97
CA LEU A 85 -13.57 8.17 -5.19
C LEU A 85 -14.52 8.00 -3.98
N ILE A 86 -14.11 8.39 -2.77
CA ILE A 86 -14.92 8.19 -1.55
C ILE A 86 -16.34 8.75 -1.67
N PRO A 87 -16.57 9.97 -2.17
CA PRO A 87 -17.94 10.53 -2.30
C PRO A 87 -18.84 9.75 -3.27
N LEU A 88 -18.26 8.92 -4.14
CA LEU A 88 -18.99 8.14 -5.14
C LEU A 88 -19.37 6.74 -4.66
N ILE A 89 -18.83 6.29 -3.52
CA ILE A 89 -19.07 4.96 -2.97
C ILE A 89 -20.54 4.80 -2.58
N ARG A 90 -21.21 3.79 -3.12
CA ARG A 90 -22.58 3.39 -2.77
C ARG A 90 -22.61 2.13 -1.93
N GLY A 91 -21.57 1.31 -2.02
CA GLY A 91 -21.49 0.00 -1.36
C GLY A 91 -21.40 0.10 0.16
N GLN A 92 -21.94 -0.91 0.84
CA GLN A 92 -21.76 -1.13 2.26
C GLN A 92 -20.29 -1.48 2.61
N TYR A 93 -19.61 -2.11 1.66
CA TYR A 93 -18.20 -2.48 1.73
C TYR A 93 -17.42 -1.82 0.60
N VAL A 94 -16.11 -1.70 0.81
CA VAL A 94 -15.16 -1.17 -0.16
C VAL A 94 -14.04 -2.18 -0.37
N ALA A 95 -13.76 -2.50 -1.62
CA ALA A 95 -12.64 -3.33 -2.05
C ALA A 95 -11.71 -2.55 -2.98
N PHE A 96 -10.50 -3.04 -3.18
CA PHE A 96 -9.50 -2.43 -4.05
C PHE A 96 -8.96 -3.43 -5.05
N CYS A 97 -8.71 -2.94 -6.28
CA CYS A 97 -7.88 -3.62 -7.26
C CYS A 97 -7.18 -2.54 -8.08
N GLU A 98 -5.87 -2.40 -7.95
CA GLU A 98 -5.12 -1.43 -8.74
C GLU A 98 -5.12 -1.87 -10.21
N GLY A 99 -5.13 -0.91 -11.15
CA GLY A 99 -5.33 -1.19 -12.58
C GLY A 99 -4.23 -2.03 -13.23
N ASP A 100 -3.13 -2.25 -12.53
CA ASP A 100 -2.01 -3.11 -12.94
C ASP A 100 -2.02 -4.50 -12.27
N ASP A 101 -3.01 -4.78 -11.39
CA ASP A 101 -3.20 -6.05 -10.68
C ASP A 101 -4.47 -6.78 -11.14
N PHE A 102 -4.72 -7.97 -10.61
CA PHE A 102 -5.96 -8.70 -10.89
C PHE A 102 -6.33 -9.70 -9.79
N TRP A 103 -7.62 -10.06 -9.70
CA TRP A 103 -8.09 -11.08 -8.78
C TRP A 103 -8.07 -12.47 -9.44
N SER A 104 -7.57 -13.47 -8.72
CA SER A 104 -7.42 -14.85 -9.22
C SER A 104 -8.51 -15.80 -8.71
N ASP A 105 -9.24 -15.44 -7.65
CA ASP A 105 -10.34 -16.25 -7.11
C ASP A 105 -11.70 -15.60 -7.47
N PRO A 106 -12.56 -16.26 -8.29
CA PRO A 106 -13.86 -15.69 -8.66
C PRO A 106 -14.85 -15.60 -7.50
N PHE A 107 -14.55 -16.12 -6.33
CA PHE A 107 -15.34 -16.03 -5.11
C PHE A 107 -14.73 -15.12 -4.04
N LYS A 108 -13.72 -14.34 -4.39
CA LYS A 108 -13.05 -13.45 -3.43
C LYS A 108 -14.04 -12.53 -2.72
N LEU A 109 -14.86 -11.80 -3.47
CA LEU A 109 -15.84 -10.86 -2.89
C LEU A 109 -16.85 -11.58 -2.00
N GLN A 110 -17.42 -12.71 -2.47
CA GLN A 110 -18.39 -13.47 -1.69
C GLN A 110 -17.81 -13.88 -0.35
N LYS A 111 -16.63 -14.52 -0.34
CA LYS A 111 -15.97 -14.99 0.89
C LYS A 111 -15.68 -13.87 1.88
N GLN A 112 -15.22 -12.73 1.39
CA GLN A 112 -14.87 -11.60 2.25
C GLN A 112 -16.12 -10.91 2.82
N VAL A 113 -17.18 -10.77 2.03
CA VAL A 113 -18.46 -10.22 2.49
C VAL A 113 -19.13 -11.15 3.49
N ASP A 114 -19.20 -12.46 3.21
CA ASP A 114 -19.78 -13.45 4.12
C ASP A 114 -19.10 -13.42 5.49
N PHE A 115 -17.76 -13.30 5.50
CA PHE A 115 -17.00 -13.15 6.72
C PHE A 115 -17.39 -11.89 7.49
N LEU A 116 -17.38 -10.72 6.84
CA LEU A 116 -17.70 -9.47 7.53
C LEU A 116 -19.18 -9.39 7.94
N ASP A 117 -20.11 -9.93 7.16
CA ASP A 117 -21.53 -9.96 7.51
C ASP A 117 -21.78 -10.78 8.80
N THR A 118 -21.01 -11.84 9.01
CA THR A 118 -21.13 -12.72 10.19
C THR A 118 -20.24 -12.33 11.38
N HIS A 119 -19.31 -11.38 11.20
CA HIS A 119 -18.37 -10.93 12.24
C HIS A 119 -18.40 -9.40 12.39
N PRO A 120 -19.38 -8.85 13.14
CA PRO A 120 -19.57 -7.40 13.24
C PRO A 120 -18.43 -6.66 13.97
N ASP A 121 -17.61 -7.34 14.76
CA ASP A 121 -16.42 -6.82 15.44
C ASP A 121 -15.20 -6.65 14.51
N TYR A 122 -15.27 -7.21 13.28
CA TYR A 122 -14.27 -6.97 12.24
C TYR A 122 -14.68 -5.82 11.32
N VAL A 123 -13.77 -4.87 11.13
CA VAL A 123 -13.96 -3.72 10.22
C VAL A 123 -13.45 -4.00 8.83
N ALA A 124 -12.50 -4.91 8.71
CA ALA A 124 -11.87 -5.28 7.45
C ALA A 124 -11.42 -6.73 7.43
N CYS A 125 -11.20 -7.25 6.24
CA CYS A 125 -10.45 -8.47 6.00
C CYS A 125 -9.55 -8.31 4.77
N CYS A 126 -8.46 -9.04 4.77
CA CYS A 126 -7.50 -9.12 3.68
C CYS A 126 -7.04 -10.58 3.49
N HIS A 127 -6.22 -10.82 2.49
CA HIS A 127 -5.76 -12.18 2.20
C HIS A 127 -4.34 -12.17 1.66
N GLN A 128 -3.73 -13.35 1.59
CA GLN A 128 -2.45 -13.56 0.93
C GLN A 128 -2.55 -13.20 -0.56
N VAL A 129 -1.49 -12.66 -1.12
CA VAL A 129 -1.40 -12.26 -2.52
C VAL A 129 -0.27 -13.02 -3.20
N THR A 130 -0.49 -13.46 -4.42
CA THR A 130 0.58 -13.99 -5.26
C THR A 130 1.32 -12.82 -5.90
N LYS A 131 2.61 -12.70 -5.62
CA LYS A 131 3.49 -11.70 -6.23
C LYS A 131 4.09 -12.30 -7.50
N HIS A 132 3.64 -11.83 -8.65
CA HIS A 132 4.18 -12.18 -9.96
C HIS A 132 5.34 -11.24 -10.29
N ASN A 133 6.56 -11.75 -10.27
CA ASN A 133 7.77 -10.97 -10.57
C ASN A 133 8.04 -10.96 -12.07
N LEU A 134 7.73 -9.85 -12.73
CA LEU A 134 7.90 -9.69 -14.18
C LEU A 134 9.36 -9.71 -14.65
N TYR A 135 10.32 -9.40 -13.78
CA TYR A 135 11.75 -9.47 -14.15
C TYR A 135 12.32 -10.88 -14.12
N LYS A 136 11.80 -11.72 -13.21
CA LYS A 136 12.28 -13.08 -12.98
C LYS A 136 11.36 -14.15 -13.55
N HIS A 137 10.14 -13.76 -13.96
CA HIS A 137 9.06 -14.68 -14.39
C HIS A 137 8.77 -15.77 -13.37
N GLU A 138 8.70 -15.37 -12.08
CA GLU A 138 8.44 -16.28 -10.97
C GLU A 138 7.30 -15.76 -10.08
N ASP A 139 6.54 -16.68 -9.52
CA ASP A 139 5.49 -16.41 -8.55
C ASP A 139 5.98 -16.75 -7.15
N THR A 140 5.74 -15.83 -6.21
CA THR A 140 6.01 -16.03 -4.78
C THR A 140 4.84 -15.51 -3.96
N LEU A 141 4.78 -15.85 -2.69
CA LEU A 141 3.81 -15.21 -1.80
C LEU A 141 4.30 -13.80 -1.44
N PHE A 142 3.35 -12.87 -1.32
CA PHE A 142 3.66 -11.46 -1.06
C PHE A 142 4.13 -11.22 0.38
N THR A 143 3.52 -11.90 1.34
CA THR A 143 3.85 -11.78 2.77
C THR A 143 4.26 -13.12 3.37
N GLY A 144 5.05 -13.07 4.46
CA GLY A 144 5.43 -14.24 5.26
C GLY A 144 4.31 -14.84 6.12
N ARG A 145 3.06 -14.37 5.98
CA ARG A 145 1.90 -14.93 6.69
C ARG A 145 1.38 -16.17 5.98
N TYR A 146 1.47 -17.31 6.62
CA TYR A 146 1.06 -18.60 6.06
C TYR A 146 -0.22 -19.17 6.68
N ASN A 147 -0.71 -18.57 7.77
CA ASN A 147 -1.90 -19.00 8.49
C ASN A 147 -2.90 -17.86 8.61
N ASP A 148 -4.17 -18.22 8.72
CA ASP A 148 -5.23 -17.29 9.08
C ASP A 148 -4.94 -16.66 10.44
N SER A 149 -4.99 -15.34 10.52
CA SER A 149 -4.63 -14.59 11.73
C SER A 149 -5.29 -13.22 11.74
N ASP A 150 -5.32 -12.58 12.89
CA ASP A 150 -5.68 -11.16 12.96
C ASP A 150 -4.43 -10.30 12.75
N VAL A 151 -4.65 -9.12 12.17
CA VAL A 151 -3.59 -8.12 11.91
C VAL A 151 -3.61 -7.11 13.03
N THR A 152 -2.45 -6.83 13.64
CA THR A 152 -2.33 -5.86 14.74
C THR A 152 -1.89 -4.48 14.23
N THR A 153 -2.17 -3.45 15.02
CA THR A 153 -1.76 -2.08 14.71
C THR A 153 -0.24 -1.95 14.75
N GLU A 154 0.41 -2.61 15.70
CA GLU A 154 1.87 -2.62 15.86
C GLU A 154 2.56 -3.23 14.65
N GLU A 155 2.04 -4.32 14.08
CA GLU A 155 2.55 -4.90 12.84
C GLU A 155 2.47 -3.90 11.68
N MET A 156 1.35 -3.18 11.56
CA MET A 156 1.17 -2.19 10.50
C MET A 156 2.05 -0.94 10.69
N ILE A 157 2.32 -0.53 11.92
CA ILE A 157 3.28 0.53 12.23
C ILE A 157 4.71 0.06 11.91
N ALA A 158 5.05 -1.20 12.20
CA ALA A 158 6.36 -1.77 11.89
C ALA A 158 6.61 -1.94 10.38
N TRP A 159 5.56 -2.00 9.59
CA TRP A 159 5.44 -1.98 8.13
C TRP A 159 6.42 -2.91 7.40
N ASP A 160 7.70 -2.65 7.36
CA ASP A 160 8.68 -3.35 6.51
C ASP A 160 9.68 -4.21 7.31
N LYS A 161 9.37 -4.57 8.54
CA LYS A 161 10.29 -5.36 9.38
C LYS A 161 10.02 -6.81 9.11
N ASP A 162 9.46 -7.58 8.78
CA ASP A 162 9.37 -9.06 8.81
C ASP A 162 8.41 -9.63 7.76
N ASP A 163 8.30 -8.98 6.60
CA ASP A 163 7.38 -9.38 5.51
C ASP A 163 5.92 -9.64 6.00
N GLN A 164 5.48 -8.91 7.04
CA GLN A 164 4.16 -9.08 7.66
C GLN A 164 3.10 -8.12 7.12
N TYR A 165 3.45 -7.23 6.21
CA TYR A 165 2.53 -6.28 5.63
C TYR A 165 1.55 -6.94 4.64
N ILE A 166 0.46 -6.24 4.33
CA ILE A 166 -0.64 -6.69 3.48
C ILE A 166 -0.66 -5.88 2.18
N HIS A 167 -1.29 -6.39 1.13
CA HIS A 167 -1.39 -5.69 -0.15
C HIS A 167 -2.78 -5.12 -0.35
N LEU A 168 -2.89 -3.92 -0.95
CA LEU A 168 -4.15 -3.20 -1.10
C LEU A 168 -5.19 -3.99 -1.91
N ASN A 169 -4.79 -4.69 -2.98
CA ASN A 169 -5.71 -5.48 -3.80
C ASN A 169 -6.33 -6.69 -3.08
N SER A 170 -5.85 -7.03 -1.87
CA SER A 170 -6.43 -8.08 -1.02
C SER A 170 -7.54 -7.57 -0.10
N MET A 171 -7.65 -6.26 0.09
CA MET A 171 -8.46 -5.64 1.12
C MET A 171 -9.94 -5.57 0.76
N LEU A 172 -10.78 -5.81 1.77
CA LEU A 172 -12.19 -5.42 1.80
C LEU A 172 -12.53 -4.92 3.20
N HIS A 173 -13.19 -3.76 3.30
CA HIS A 173 -13.54 -3.16 4.59
C HIS A 173 -14.96 -2.56 4.58
N ARG A 174 -15.50 -2.27 5.77
CA ARG A 174 -16.77 -1.56 5.93
C ARG A 174 -16.64 -0.10 5.45
N ARG A 175 -17.65 0.39 4.72
CA ARG A 175 -17.68 1.80 4.26
C ARG A 175 -17.70 2.78 5.42
N SER A 176 -18.36 2.45 6.52
CA SER A 176 -18.53 3.34 7.69
C SER A 176 -17.23 3.88 8.29
N ILE A 177 -16.09 3.20 8.08
CA ILE A 177 -14.80 3.71 8.53
C ILE A 177 -14.32 4.94 7.75
N LEU A 178 -14.89 5.22 6.58
CA LEU A 178 -14.49 6.37 5.74
C LEU A 178 -15.16 7.69 6.18
N ASP A 179 -16.12 7.65 7.10
CA ASP A 179 -16.88 8.82 7.53
C ASP A 179 -16.01 9.81 8.34
N HIS A 180 -14.93 9.35 8.97
CA HIS A 180 -14.04 10.16 9.83
C HIS A 180 -12.57 9.82 9.62
N LEU A 181 -12.02 10.20 8.46
CA LEU A 181 -10.62 9.92 8.15
C LEU A 181 -9.67 10.83 8.94
N PRO A 182 -8.65 10.29 9.62
CA PRO A 182 -7.67 11.09 10.35
C PRO A 182 -6.71 11.83 9.43
N GLU A 183 -6.03 12.86 9.98
CA GLU A 183 -5.10 13.71 9.25
C GLU A 183 -4.05 12.92 8.46
N TYR A 184 -3.47 11.87 9.05
CA TYR A 184 -2.45 11.06 8.38
C TYR A 184 -2.95 10.26 7.17
N ILE A 185 -4.28 10.19 6.94
CA ILE A 185 -4.89 9.65 5.72
C ILE A 185 -5.14 10.76 4.69
N THR A 186 -5.53 11.95 5.12
CA THR A 186 -5.94 13.05 4.23
C THR A 186 -4.80 14.00 3.87
N MET A 187 -3.69 13.99 4.62
CA MET A 187 -2.54 14.86 4.38
C MET A 187 -1.92 14.64 2.99
N LYS A 188 -1.50 15.73 2.34
CA LYS A 188 -0.79 15.70 1.04
C LYS A 188 0.65 15.21 1.18
N ASN A 189 1.24 14.77 0.07
CA ASN A 189 2.65 14.40 -0.05
C ASN A 189 3.11 13.33 0.95
N ARG A 190 2.25 12.38 1.27
CA ARG A 190 2.64 11.22 2.09
C ARG A 190 3.75 10.43 1.41
N PRO A 191 4.74 9.92 2.17
CA PRO A 191 5.82 9.10 1.61
C PRO A 191 5.33 7.76 1.07
N VAL A 192 4.14 7.31 1.52
CA VAL A 192 3.46 6.07 1.11
C VAL A 192 1.95 6.23 1.27
N GLY A 193 1.17 5.54 0.42
CA GLY A 193 -0.30 5.54 0.48
C GLY A 193 -0.86 4.51 1.45
N ASP A 194 -0.30 3.30 1.44
CA ASP A 194 -0.92 2.09 1.98
C ASP A 194 -0.76 1.93 3.49
N MET A 195 0.46 2.06 4.02
CA MET A 195 0.75 1.80 5.44
C MET A 195 -0.12 2.63 6.38
N PRO A 196 -0.28 3.95 6.22
CA PRO A 196 -1.14 4.72 7.11
C PRO A 196 -2.60 4.27 7.02
N TYR A 197 -3.04 3.76 5.86
CA TYR A 197 -4.38 3.22 5.70
C TYR A 197 -4.56 1.91 6.49
N TYR A 198 -3.58 1.01 6.45
CA TYR A 198 -3.62 -0.23 7.23
C TYR A 198 -3.57 0.02 8.74
N VAL A 199 -2.75 0.97 9.18
CA VAL A 199 -2.75 1.43 10.58
C VAL A 199 -4.14 1.93 10.98
N TYR A 200 -4.79 2.73 10.12
CA TYR A 200 -6.13 3.23 10.39
C TYR A 200 -7.16 2.10 10.53
N LEU A 201 -7.17 1.14 9.61
CA LEU A 201 -8.08 -0.02 9.67
C LEU A 201 -7.97 -0.76 11.01
N THR A 202 -6.74 -1.05 11.45
CA THR A 202 -6.49 -1.79 12.69
C THR A 202 -6.80 -0.98 13.96
N ILE A 203 -6.88 0.36 13.86
CA ILE A 203 -7.36 1.24 14.93
C ILE A 203 -8.88 1.25 14.99
N CYS A 204 -9.57 1.20 13.84
CA CYS A 204 -11.02 1.21 13.76
C CYS A 204 -11.67 -0.09 14.28
N GLY A 205 -10.96 -1.23 14.25
CA GLY A 205 -11.45 -2.51 14.73
C GLY A 205 -10.57 -3.67 14.29
N LYS A 206 -11.06 -4.90 14.49
CA LYS A 206 -10.31 -6.09 14.09
C LYS A 206 -10.19 -6.20 12.57
N VAL A 207 -9.03 -6.68 12.10
CA VAL A 207 -8.73 -6.95 10.70
C VAL A 207 -8.30 -8.41 10.56
N ARG A 208 -9.05 -9.19 9.76
CA ARG A 208 -8.76 -10.60 9.51
C ARG A 208 -7.86 -10.76 8.29
N PHE A 209 -6.82 -11.58 8.42
CA PHE A 209 -6.01 -12.06 7.31
C PHE A 209 -6.35 -13.51 6.99
N PHE A 210 -6.58 -13.83 5.70
CA PHE A 210 -6.74 -15.18 5.19
C PHE A 210 -5.47 -15.64 4.47
N ALA A 211 -4.98 -16.81 4.80
CA ALA A 211 -3.74 -17.37 4.22
C ALA A 211 -3.90 -17.77 2.74
N LYS A 212 -5.14 -17.95 2.27
CA LYS A 212 -5.40 -18.28 0.85
C LYS A 212 -5.14 -17.06 -0.04
N SER A 213 -4.29 -17.22 -1.07
CA SER A 213 -4.14 -16.19 -2.11
C SER A 213 -5.38 -16.14 -3.01
N MET A 214 -5.92 -14.92 -3.19
CA MET A 214 -7.10 -14.66 -4.03
C MET A 214 -6.88 -13.54 -5.04
N SER A 215 -5.66 -12.97 -5.10
CA SER A 215 -5.26 -11.95 -6.08
C SER A 215 -3.80 -12.08 -6.46
N VAL A 216 -3.44 -11.42 -7.54
CA VAL A 216 -2.06 -11.35 -8.05
C VAL A 216 -1.61 -9.90 -8.10
N TYR A 217 -0.42 -9.65 -7.56
CA TYR A 217 0.31 -8.40 -7.64
C TYR A 217 1.40 -8.50 -8.71
N ASN A 218 1.30 -7.71 -9.77
CA ASN A 218 2.31 -7.64 -10.81
C ASN A 218 3.49 -6.75 -10.38
N PHE A 219 4.56 -7.37 -9.91
CA PHE A 219 5.75 -6.67 -9.45
C PHE A 219 6.73 -6.42 -10.60
N GLY A 220 7.17 -5.17 -10.73
CA GLY A 220 8.19 -4.80 -11.73
C GLY A 220 7.65 -4.14 -12.98
N ILE A 221 6.42 -3.67 -12.96
CA ILE A 221 5.84 -2.90 -14.05
C ILE A 221 6.64 -1.62 -14.29
N PRO A 222 7.06 -1.32 -15.53
CA PRO A 222 7.72 -0.07 -15.88
C PRO A 222 6.84 1.15 -15.50
N GLY A 223 7.44 2.14 -14.86
CA GLY A 223 6.71 3.33 -14.42
C GLY A 223 5.91 3.18 -13.12
N SER A 224 5.87 1.99 -12.52
CA SER A 224 5.25 1.79 -11.20
C SER A 224 5.96 2.60 -10.11
N TRP A 225 5.27 2.81 -8.98
CA TRP A 225 5.83 3.54 -7.83
C TRP A 225 7.16 2.95 -7.35
N ILE A 226 7.30 1.63 -7.31
CA ILE A 226 8.54 0.94 -6.92
C ILE A 226 9.66 1.19 -7.94
N ALA A 227 9.35 1.15 -9.24
CA ALA A 227 10.32 1.42 -10.28
C ALA A 227 10.82 2.88 -10.22
N ARG A 228 9.91 3.83 -9.94
CA ARG A 228 10.26 5.25 -9.72
C ARG A 228 11.05 5.48 -8.45
N GLY A 229 10.76 4.76 -7.36
CA GLY A 229 11.43 4.89 -6.08
C GLY A 229 12.93 4.55 -6.08
N LYS A 230 13.41 3.82 -7.09
CA LYS A 230 14.86 3.58 -7.31
C LYS A 230 15.61 4.79 -7.87
N ASN A 231 14.90 5.82 -8.31
CA ASN A 231 15.45 7.00 -8.99
C ASN A 231 15.72 8.21 -8.07
N TYR A 232 15.75 8.04 -6.76
CA TYR A 232 16.26 9.10 -5.87
C TYR A 232 17.76 9.23 -6.09
N GLN A 233 18.17 10.09 -7.03
CA GLN A 233 19.57 10.24 -7.44
C GLN A 233 20.30 11.34 -6.68
N ASP A 234 19.56 12.20 -5.95
CA ASP A 234 20.13 13.36 -5.27
C ASP A 234 19.86 13.36 -3.75
N TYR A 235 20.72 14.06 -3.03
CA TYR A 235 20.66 14.21 -1.58
C TYR A 235 19.34 14.77 -1.07
N ARG A 236 18.82 15.80 -1.76
CA ARG A 236 17.60 16.50 -1.33
C ARG A 236 16.37 15.59 -1.36
N SER A 237 16.22 14.81 -2.44
CA SER A 237 15.12 13.85 -2.59
C SER A 237 15.17 12.77 -1.52
N HIS A 238 16.35 12.22 -1.21
CA HIS A 238 16.51 11.26 -0.12
C HIS A 238 16.13 11.84 1.24
N VAL A 239 16.60 13.04 1.55
CA VAL A 239 16.30 13.74 2.82
C VAL A 239 14.81 14.08 2.91
N ALA A 240 14.21 14.58 1.82
CA ALA A 240 12.79 14.92 1.78
C ALA A 240 11.91 13.70 2.08
N ARG A 241 12.19 12.56 1.43
CA ARG A 241 11.48 11.31 1.68
C ARG A 241 11.62 10.84 3.14
N THR A 242 12.83 10.87 3.67
CA THR A 242 13.10 10.43 5.05
C THR A 242 12.38 11.34 6.06
N ASN A 243 12.39 12.66 5.83
CA ASN A 243 11.63 13.61 6.64
C ASN A 243 10.12 13.37 6.52
N GLY A 244 9.62 13.01 5.33
CA GLY A 244 8.22 12.63 5.13
C GLY A 244 7.79 11.45 6.00
N TRP A 245 8.62 10.41 6.12
CA TRP A 245 8.37 9.28 7.01
C TRP A 245 8.37 9.68 8.48
N ILE A 246 9.37 10.46 8.92
CA ILE A 246 9.44 10.96 10.29
C ILE A 246 8.20 11.80 10.64
N HIS A 247 7.79 12.67 9.71
CA HIS A 247 6.58 13.48 9.86
C HIS A 247 5.32 12.61 9.96
N LEU A 248 5.14 11.65 9.06
CA LEU A 248 4.01 10.72 9.06
C LEU A 248 3.89 9.99 10.41
N TYR A 249 4.98 9.43 10.93
CA TYR A 249 4.97 8.76 12.23
C TYR A 249 4.59 9.72 13.38
N ASN A 250 5.06 10.97 13.36
CA ASN A 250 4.67 11.97 14.36
C ASN A 250 3.17 12.31 14.29
N VAL A 251 2.59 12.37 13.07
CA VAL A 251 1.16 12.63 12.90
C VAL A 251 0.34 11.43 13.38
N ILE A 252 0.73 10.20 13.05
CA ILE A 252 0.07 8.98 13.54
C ILE A 252 0.10 8.95 15.08
N ASP A 253 1.25 9.23 15.70
CA ASP A 253 1.42 9.22 17.15
C ASP A 253 0.45 10.19 17.83
N ARG A 254 0.39 11.43 17.35
CA ARG A 254 -0.53 12.46 17.84
C ARG A 254 -1.99 12.06 17.63
N CYS A 255 -2.37 11.60 16.43
CA CYS A 255 -3.74 11.23 16.11
C CYS A 255 -4.22 10.00 16.89
N THR A 256 -3.32 9.15 17.37
CA THR A 256 -3.63 7.98 18.20
C THR A 256 -3.57 8.27 19.71
N GLY A 257 -3.42 9.55 20.10
CA GLY A 257 -3.28 9.93 21.51
C GLY A 257 -2.09 9.26 22.18
N TYR A 258 -1.01 9.02 21.43
CA TYR A 258 0.23 8.37 21.90
C TYR A 258 0.06 6.90 22.35
N LYS A 259 -1.05 6.26 22.02
CA LYS A 259 -1.31 4.86 22.40
C LYS A 259 -0.23 3.90 21.91
N TYR A 260 0.36 4.17 20.73
CA TYR A 260 1.37 3.34 20.08
C TYR A 260 2.76 3.96 20.09
N HIS A 261 3.02 4.90 21.01
CA HIS A 261 4.22 5.73 21.05
C HIS A 261 5.53 4.94 21.01
N SER A 262 5.65 3.88 21.81
CA SER A 262 6.87 3.04 21.85
C SER A 262 7.21 2.41 20.50
N CYS A 263 6.21 1.83 19.84
CA CYS A 263 6.36 1.24 18.52
C CYS A 263 6.68 2.29 17.45
N ILE A 264 6.01 3.44 17.52
CA ILE A 264 6.23 4.56 16.59
C ILE A 264 7.64 5.12 16.75
N VAL A 265 8.10 5.35 17.97
CA VAL A 265 9.46 5.86 18.24
C VAL A 265 10.52 4.90 17.72
N GLU A 266 10.36 3.59 17.94
CA GLU A 266 11.29 2.59 17.43
C GLU A 266 11.41 2.64 15.90
N ASN A 267 10.27 2.70 15.18
CA ASN A 267 10.27 2.76 13.73
C ASN A 267 10.77 4.11 13.20
N ARG A 268 10.39 5.23 13.83
CA ARG A 268 10.89 6.57 13.49
C ARG A 268 12.41 6.66 13.60
N ARG A 269 13.02 6.08 14.66
CA ARG A 269 14.48 6.02 14.83
C ARG A 269 15.21 5.37 13.66
N ARG A 270 14.57 4.44 12.93
CA ARG A 270 15.15 3.83 11.72
C ARG A 270 15.35 4.89 10.63
N TYR A 271 14.37 5.76 10.43
CA TYR A 271 14.45 6.86 9.46
C TYR A 271 15.41 7.97 9.91
N GLU A 272 15.49 8.25 11.22
CA GLU A 272 16.49 9.18 11.78
C GLU A 272 17.91 8.66 11.53
N LYS A 273 18.17 7.38 11.78
CA LYS A 273 19.44 6.73 11.44
C LYS A 273 19.71 6.76 9.93
N GLN A 274 18.69 6.50 9.12
CA GLN A 274 18.82 6.57 7.66
C GLN A 274 19.20 8.00 7.21
N LYS A 275 18.59 9.03 7.78
CA LYS A 275 18.92 10.44 7.51
C LYS A 275 20.39 10.72 7.80
N LEU A 276 20.91 10.25 8.93
CA LEU A 276 22.32 10.38 9.28
C LEU A 276 23.23 9.66 8.28
N LYS A 277 22.88 8.41 7.88
CA LYS A 277 23.63 7.67 6.85
C LYS A 277 23.66 8.40 5.51
N ILE A 278 22.52 8.96 5.09
CA ILE A 278 22.42 9.78 3.87
C ILE A 278 23.37 10.97 3.99
N TRP A 279 23.32 11.70 5.11
CA TRP A 279 24.19 12.86 5.35
C TRP A 279 25.69 12.50 5.28
N ILE A 280 26.12 11.42 5.97
CA ILE A 280 27.51 10.94 5.95
C ILE A 280 27.94 10.58 4.53
N ARG A 281 27.11 9.84 3.79
CA ARG A 281 27.42 9.41 2.42
C ARG A 281 27.70 10.59 1.47
N TRP A 282 27.00 11.71 1.65
CA TRP A 282 27.08 12.87 0.76
C TRP A 282 28.12 13.91 1.20
N HIS A 283 28.37 14.05 2.49
CA HIS A 283 29.28 15.09 3.03
C HIS A 283 30.65 14.54 3.43
N VAL A 284 30.75 13.25 3.70
CA VAL A 284 32.01 12.58 4.09
C VAL A 284 32.23 11.31 3.24
N PRO A 285 32.32 11.43 1.92
CA PRO A 285 32.30 10.29 0.99
C PRO A 285 33.43 9.28 1.21
N LEU A 286 34.55 9.69 1.81
CA LEU A 286 35.69 8.79 2.10
C LEU A 286 35.45 7.82 3.25
N VAL A 287 34.49 8.09 4.15
CA VAL A 287 34.19 7.23 5.30
C VAL A 287 33.63 5.88 4.84
N VAL A 288 32.76 5.86 3.85
CA VAL A 288 32.11 4.63 3.37
C VAL A 288 33.08 3.60 2.77
N PRO A 289 34.00 3.97 1.90
CA PRO A 289 35.02 3.02 1.40
C PRO A 289 35.96 2.53 2.49
N ILE A 290 36.39 3.43 3.39
CA ILE A 290 37.26 3.06 4.52
C ILE A 290 36.56 2.04 5.42
N TYR A 291 35.32 2.29 5.80
CA TYR A 291 34.50 1.36 6.59
C TYR A 291 34.35 0.00 5.92
N LYS A 292 33.98 -0.04 4.62
CA LYS A 292 33.85 -1.30 3.86
C LYS A 292 35.17 -2.07 3.81
N ARG A 293 36.31 -1.37 3.68
CA ARG A 293 37.63 -1.98 3.69
C ARG A 293 37.98 -2.56 5.05
N MET A 294 37.73 -1.81 6.14
CA MET A 294 37.93 -2.27 7.52
C MET A 294 37.05 -3.50 7.83
N LYS A 295 35.79 -3.49 7.46
CA LYS A 295 34.88 -4.65 7.64
C LYS A 295 35.34 -5.90 6.89
N ARG A 296 36.00 -5.77 5.74
CA ARG A 296 36.62 -6.90 5.02
C ARG A 296 37.87 -7.44 5.73
N ILE A 297 38.67 -6.55 6.33
CA ILE A 297 39.95 -6.91 6.98
C ILE A 297 39.69 -7.55 8.36
N PHE A 298 38.78 -6.98 9.15
CA PHE A 298 38.62 -7.35 10.57
C PHE A 298 37.40 -8.25 10.85
N GLY A 299 36.57 -8.59 9.85
CA GLY A 299 35.42 -9.47 10.02
C GLY A 299 34.38 -8.98 11.03
N ARG A 300 33.42 -9.86 11.41
CA ARG A 300 32.42 -9.59 12.46
C ARG A 300 32.94 -9.76 13.90
N GLY A 301 34.23 -10.12 14.10
CA GLY A 301 34.79 -10.57 15.35
C GLY A 301 35.86 -9.68 16.00
N GLY A 302 35.96 -8.40 15.64
CA GLY A 302 37.00 -7.52 16.15
C GLY A 302 36.62 -6.78 17.43
N ASP A 303 36.96 -7.33 18.59
CA ASP A 303 36.91 -6.64 19.90
C ASP A 303 38.02 -5.58 20.12
N VAL A 304 38.71 -5.15 19.07
CA VAL A 304 39.90 -4.27 19.14
C VAL A 304 39.63 -2.87 18.61
N VAL A 305 38.38 -2.43 18.51
CA VAL A 305 38.06 -1.07 18.02
C VAL A 305 37.70 -0.17 19.20
N SER A 306 38.39 0.99 19.29
CA SER A 306 38.22 1.95 20.38
C SER A 306 36.75 2.35 20.62
N PRO A 307 36.32 2.78 21.83
CA PRO A 307 34.96 3.14 22.16
C PRO A 307 34.36 4.21 21.22
N LEU A 308 35.15 5.10 20.67
CA LEU A 308 34.74 6.11 19.67
C LEU A 308 34.28 5.45 18.33
N PHE A 309 34.93 4.39 17.89
CA PHE A 309 34.55 3.63 16.71
C PHE A 309 33.35 2.68 16.94
N ARG A 310 33.08 2.26 18.18
CA ARG A 310 31.88 1.44 18.50
C ARG A 310 30.58 2.21 18.23
N TYR A 311 30.53 3.49 18.50
CA TYR A 311 29.35 4.32 18.19
C TYR A 311 29.12 4.47 16.68
N GLU A 312 30.18 4.51 15.88
CA GLU A 312 30.08 4.60 14.43
C GLU A 312 29.71 3.26 13.77
N ILE A 313 30.17 2.12 14.34
CA ILE A 313 29.86 0.78 13.86
C ILE A 313 28.36 0.43 14.04
N LEU A 314 27.70 0.91 15.08
CA LEU A 314 26.26 0.73 15.32
C LEU A 314 25.38 1.54 14.37
N LEU A 315 25.96 2.50 13.63
CA LEU A 315 25.28 3.35 12.68
C LEU A 315 25.26 2.78 11.23
N PHE A 316 26.08 1.80 10.92
CA PHE A 316 26.20 1.14 9.62
C PHE A 316 25.85 -0.33 9.67
#